data_c50d9b82cba61ac74386ac84feeea022
#
_entry.id   c50d9b82cba61ac74386ac84feeea022
#
_cell.length_a   1.000
_cell.length_b   1.000
_cell.length_c   1.000
_cell.angle_alpha   90.00
_cell.angle_beta   90.00
_cell.angle_gamma   90.00
#
_symmetry.space_group_name_H-M   'P 1'
#
loop_
_entity.id
_entity.type
_entity.pdbx_description
1 polymer ?
#
loop_
_entity_poly.entity_id
_entity_poly.type
_entity_poly.pdbx_seq_one_letter_code
_entity_poly.pdbx_strand_id
1 'polypeptide(L)'
;MQKYNNDKNVLEAARERIAYIFDNFETIIVSISGGKDSTVLAHLTLTEAHKRNRRVGLFFLDEEVVYQSSADQVEYLMNLYPENTIRMWVQIEFLLTNAASLTESQLITWESGKHKLWMRRKSKKNIIAKPWDPHTESHIHKYKKGHDMIGFYNAIECFQRCYTNAAFLIGLRAAGESPNRWRAVVKNPIYINGDKVYWGTQKGKNQNLYPLYDWNFHDVWKYIYDNNLKYSKVYDWQFMKGFGIGEMRVSSLIHERAFKSICELPEFEPKTYDRLCKRIKGMAFVQETGKDSRMFRARKLPKNFKSWITYRDFLLDTYPDTERRKMFMQRFSKHLTNEYVARQQCRQLILNDYENNLPIDNKPDPRDELIEYYRRVL
;
A
#
# COMPACT_ATOMS: atom_id res chain seq x y z
N MET A 1 22.05 -0.96 4.28
CA MET A 1 21.12 -2.01 4.71
C MET A 1 21.95 -3.21 5.16
N GLN A 2 21.83 -3.65 6.41
CA GLN A 2 22.55 -4.86 6.85
C GLN A 2 21.96 -6.07 6.13
N LYS A 3 22.75 -6.69 5.26
CA LYS A 3 22.47 -8.03 4.75
C LYS A 3 22.99 -9.01 5.83
N TYR A 4 22.11 -9.82 6.38
CA TYR A 4 22.54 -10.95 7.17
C TYR A 4 23.15 -11.99 6.24
N ASN A 5 24.42 -12.27 6.39
CA ASN A 5 25.03 -13.48 5.83
C ASN A 5 24.53 -14.67 6.68
N ASN A 6 23.50 -15.32 6.20
CA ASN A 6 23.13 -16.65 6.67
C ASN A 6 23.66 -17.64 5.65
N ASP A 7 24.18 -18.77 6.12
CA ASP A 7 24.55 -19.91 5.29
C ASP A 7 23.35 -20.55 4.55
N LYS A 8 22.15 -19.96 4.73
CA LYS A 8 20.87 -20.39 4.17
C LYS A 8 20.41 -19.45 3.05
N ASN A 9 19.79 -20.02 2.03
CA ASN A 9 19.12 -19.21 1.02
C ASN A 9 17.82 -18.58 1.58
N VAL A 10 17.33 -17.53 0.92
CA VAL A 10 16.17 -16.74 1.38
C VAL A 10 14.88 -17.57 1.48
N LEU A 11 14.72 -18.62 0.66
CA LEU A 11 13.54 -19.50 0.70
C LEU A 11 13.57 -20.38 1.94
N GLU A 12 14.71 -20.99 2.27
CA GLU A 12 14.89 -21.79 3.48
C GLU A 12 14.64 -20.93 4.73
N ALA A 13 15.24 -19.73 4.77
CA ALA A 13 15.06 -18.80 5.85
C ALA A 13 13.59 -18.36 6.02
N ALA A 14 12.87 -18.12 4.91
CA ALA A 14 11.44 -17.77 4.95
C ALA A 14 10.58 -18.94 5.46
N ARG A 15 10.88 -20.17 5.04
CA ARG A 15 10.19 -21.38 5.54
C ARG A 15 10.40 -21.59 7.04
N GLU A 16 11.61 -21.39 7.52
CA GLU A 16 11.89 -21.49 8.97
C GLU A 16 11.16 -20.43 9.78
N ARG A 17 11.11 -19.18 9.29
CA ARG A 17 10.33 -18.10 9.92
C ARG A 17 8.85 -18.47 9.97
N ILE A 18 8.30 -18.99 8.88
CA ILE A 18 6.90 -19.41 8.82
C ILE A 18 6.68 -20.59 9.77
N ALA A 19 7.55 -21.60 9.80
CA ALA A 19 7.45 -22.70 10.75
C ALA A 19 7.45 -22.21 12.20
N TYR A 20 8.41 -21.32 12.55
CA TYR A 20 8.44 -20.66 13.86
C TYR A 20 7.12 -19.96 14.20
N ILE A 21 6.51 -19.24 13.22
CA ILE A 21 5.24 -18.58 13.42
C ILE A 21 4.13 -19.58 13.75
N PHE A 22 4.08 -20.71 13.05
CA PHE A 22 3.10 -21.76 13.31
C PHE A 22 3.30 -22.44 14.66
N ASP A 23 4.53 -22.52 15.16
CA ASP A 23 4.86 -23.11 16.45
C ASP A 23 4.49 -22.18 17.62
N ASN A 24 4.49 -20.85 17.41
CA ASN A 24 4.34 -19.87 18.48
C ASN A 24 3.02 -19.10 18.47
N PHE A 25 2.22 -19.17 17.39
CA PHE A 25 0.96 -18.45 17.26
C PHE A 25 -0.18 -19.39 16.87
N GLU A 26 -1.26 -19.33 17.62
CA GLU A 26 -2.49 -20.02 17.26
C GLU A 26 -3.22 -19.29 16.13
N THR A 27 -3.29 -17.97 16.20
CA THR A 27 -3.94 -17.13 15.20
C THR A 27 -2.93 -16.52 14.24
N ILE A 28 -3.02 -16.90 12.96
CA ILE A 28 -2.13 -16.42 11.89
C ILE A 28 -2.99 -15.79 10.79
N ILE A 29 -2.68 -14.56 10.44
CA ILE A 29 -3.41 -13.79 9.42
C ILE A 29 -2.42 -13.21 8.42
N VAL A 30 -2.59 -13.54 7.14
CA VAL A 30 -1.76 -13.06 6.04
C VAL A 30 -2.46 -11.89 5.36
N SER A 31 -1.82 -10.72 5.33
CA SER A 31 -2.30 -9.58 4.56
C SER A 31 -1.97 -9.77 3.07
N ILE A 32 -2.99 -9.79 2.23
CA ILE A 32 -2.85 -9.96 0.79
C ILE A 32 -3.36 -8.72 0.04
N SER A 33 -2.75 -8.41 -1.10
CA SER A 33 -3.09 -7.23 -1.93
C SER A 33 -3.30 -7.59 -3.40
N GLY A 34 -3.20 -8.87 -3.76
CA GLY A 34 -3.13 -9.31 -5.16
C GLY A 34 -1.79 -9.01 -5.84
N GLY A 35 -0.81 -8.48 -5.12
CA GLY A 35 0.55 -8.24 -5.60
C GLY A 35 1.45 -9.47 -5.52
N LYS A 36 2.56 -9.48 -6.27
CA LYS A 36 3.51 -10.59 -6.34
C LYS A 36 4.06 -11.03 -4.98
N ASP A 37 4.42 -10.07 -4.13
CA ASP A 37 5.04 -10.33 -2.82
C ASP A 37 4.03 -10.99 -1.87
N SER A 38 2.79 -10.48 -1.84
CA SER A 38 1.71 -11.09 -1.04
C SER A 38 1.25 -12.45 -1.60
N THR A 39 1.38 -12.68 -2.91
CA THR A 39 1.13 -13.99 -3.55
C THR A 39 2.11 -15.04 -3.03
N VAL A 40 3.41 -14.74 -3.03
CA VAL A 40 4.45 -15.65 -2.51
C VAL A 40 4.24 -15.92 -1.02
N LEU A 41 3.99 -14.88 -0.23
CA LEU A 41 3.77 -15.04 1.21
C LEU A 41 2.55 -15.90 1.50
N ALA A 42 1.43 -15.64 0.82
CA ALA A 42 0.20 -16.43 0.98
C ALA A 42 0.43 -17.91 0.62
N HIS A 43 1.10 -18.19 -0.51
CA HIS A 43 1.37 -19.56 -0.93
C HIS A 43 2.29 -20.30 0.07
N LEU A 44 3.39 -19.68 0.51
CA LEU A 44 4.29 -20.28 1.52
C LEU A 44 3.53 -20.59 2.83
N THR A 45 2.70 -19.63 3.29
CA THR A 45 1.96 -19.81 4.55
C THR A 45 0.87 -20.86 4.41
N LEU A 46 0.12 -20.87 3.29
CA LEU A 46 -0.92 -21.86 3.03
C LEU A 46 -0.35 -23.27 2.85
N THR A 47 0.82 -23.40 2.21
CA THR A 47 1.53 -24.69 2.10
C THR A 47 1.89 -25.23 3.46
N GLU A 48 2.38 -24.41 4.39
CA GLU A 48 2.69 -24.82 5.75
C GLU A 48 1.42 -25.12 6.56
N ALA A 49 0.36 -24.31 6.38
CA ALA A 49 -0.95 -24.56 6.99
C ALA A 49 -1.54 -25.91 6.58
N HIS A 50 -1.42 -26.24 5.28
CA HIS A 50 -1.87 -27.53 4.74
C HIS A 50 -1.10 -28.70 5.34
N LYS A 51 0.23 -28.64 5.40
CA LYS A 51 1.07 -29.67 6.04
C LYS A 51 0.70 -29.91 7.51
N ARG A 52 0.32 -28.86 8.21
CA ARG A 52 -0.02 -28.91 9.64
C ARG A 52 -1.52 -29.11 9.90
N ASN A 53 -2.33 -29.27 8.87
CA ASN A 53 -3.79 -29.32 8.95
C ASN A 53 -4.39 -28.17 9.79
N ARG A 54 -3.85 -26.96 9.59
CA ARG A 54 -4.28 -25.74 10.28
C ARG A 54 -4.98 -24.79 9.31
N ARG A 55 -5.77 -23.86 9.86
CA ARG A 55 -6.39 -22.78 9.10
C ARG A 55 -5.71 -21.46 9.39
N VAL A 56 -5.58 -20.61 8.36
CA VAL A 56 -5.02 -19.25 8.45
C VAL A 56 -5.96 -18.25 7.79
N GLY A 57 -6.00 -17.03 8.32
CA GLY A 57 -6.74 -15.92 7.74
C GLY A 57 -6.01 -15.35 6.53
N LEU A 58 -6.69 -15.19 5.39
CA LEU A 58 -6.23 -14.34 4.30
C LEU A 58 -7.02 -13.04 4.34
N PHE A 59 -6.37 -11.96 4.76
CA PHE A 59 -6.98 -10.65 4.94
C PHE A 59 -6.69 -9.74 3.76
N PHE A 60 -7.76 -9.23 3.14
CA PHE A 60 -7.73 -8.20 2.11
C PHE A 60 -8.65 -7.05 2.47
N LEU A 61 -8.08 -5.89 2.81
CA LEU A 61 -8.85 -4.66 2.94
C LEU A 61 -9.03 -4.07 1.54
N ASP A 62 -10.23 -4.19 1.02
CA ASP A 62 -10.55 -3.84 -0.36
C ASP A 62 -10.76 -2.33 -0.51
N GLU A 63 -9.79 -1.68 -1.13
CA GLU A 63 -9.79 -0.23 -1.40
C GLU A 63 -10.81 0.20 -2.47
N GLU A 64 -11.67 -0.69 -2.97
CA GLU A 64 -12.61 -0.48 -4.08
C GLU A 64 -11.92 -0.17 -5.42
N VAL A 65 -11.08 0.84 -5.46
CA VAL A 65 -10.43 1.39 -6.67
C VAL A 65 -9.10 0.69 -6.96
N VAL A 66 -9.14 -0.62 -7.15
CA VAL A 66 -8.02 -1.47 -7.54
C VAL A 66 -8.25 -2.10 -8.92
N TYR A 67 -7.19 -2.57 -9.57
CA TYR A 67 -7.30 -3.33 -10.83
C TYR A 67 -8.21 -4.53 -10.66
N GLN A 68 -9.02 -4.85 -11.67
CA GLN A 68 -9.83 -6.07 -11.64
C GLN A 68 -8.96 -7.32 -11.53
N SER A 69 -7.85 -7.37 -12.29
CA SER A 69 -6.88 -8.46 -12.22
C SER A 69 -6.22 -8.63 -10.86
N SER A 70 -6.10 -7.56 -10.06
CA SER A 70 -5.63 -7.68 -8.66
C SER A 70 -6.71 -8.29 -7.76
N ALA A 71 -7.97 -7.91 -7.94
CA ALA A 71 -9.09 -8.53 -7.24
C ALA A 71 -9.26 -10.02 -7.61
N ASP A 72 -9.07 -10.35 -8.90
CA ASP A 72 -9.09 -11.75 -9.38
C ASP A 72 -7.94 -12.57 -8.78
N GLN A 73 -6.77 -11.95 -8.61
CA GLN A 73 -5.63 -12.59 -7.94
C GLN A 73 -5.90 -12.84 -6.45
N VAL A 74 -6.56 -11.91 -5.75
CA VAL A 74 -7.01 -12.12 -4.36
C VAL A 74 -7.99 -13.31 -4.29
N GLU A 75 -8.95 -13.36 -5.21
CA GLU A 75 -9.90 -14.48 -5.29
C GLU A 75 -9.18 -15.83 -5.54
N TYR A 76 -8.19 -15.84 -6.44
CA TYR A 76 -7.36 -17.01 -6.68
C TYR A 76 -6.65 -17.48 -5.41
N LEU A 77 -6.00 -16.58 -4.69
CA LEU A 77 -5.28 -16.92 -3.45
C LEU A 77 -6.21 -17.48 -2.37
N MET A 78 -7.41 -16.90 -2.22
CA MET A 78 -8.40 -17.34 -1.23
C MET A 78 -9.02 -18.72 -1.57
N ASN A 79 -8.87 -19.19 -2.81
CA ASN A 79 -9.36 -20.50 -3.25
C ASN A 79 -8.20 -21.51 -3.48
N LEU A 80 -6.97 -21.16 -3.20
CA LEU A 80 -5.81 -22.03 -3.47
C LEU A 80 -5.78 -23.25 -2.55
N TYR A 81 -6.09 -23.06 -1.27
CA TYR A 81 -6.24 -24.11 -0.25
C TYR A 81 -7.51 -23.82 0.57
N PRO A 82 -8.71 -24.07 0.03
CA PRO A 82 -9.96 -23.61 0.63
C PRO A 82 -10.19 -24.16 2.05
N GLU A 83 -9.80 -25.40 2.32
CA GLU A 83 -9.94 -26.03 3.64
C GLU A 83 -9.02 -25.38 4.70
N ASN A 84 -7.88 -24.82 4.28
CA ASN A 84 -6.91 -24.18 5.15
C ASN A 84 -7.07 -22.66 5.21
N THR A 85 -8.01 -22.09 4.42
CA THR A 85 -8.21 -20.65 4.32
C THR A 85 -9.43 -20.17 5.10
N ILE A 86 -9.24 -19.17 5.96
CA ILE A 86 -10.30 -18.33 6.48
C ILE A 86 -10.33 -17.07 5.63
N ARG A 87 -11.41 -16.91 4.86
CA ARG A 87 -11.58 -15.81 3.92
C ARG A 87 -11.96 -14.53 4.65
N MET A 88 -11.11 -13.51 4.55
CA MET A 88 -11.30 -12.22 5.19
C MET A 88 -11.20 -11.09 4.15
N TRP A 89 -12.16 -11.04 3.22
CA TRP A 89 -12.26 -9.99 2.22
C TRP A 89 -13.15 -8.87 2.75
N VAL A 90 -12.53 -7.75 3.17
CA VAL A 90 -13.18 -6.66 3.88
C VAL A 90 -13.55 -5.53 2.92
N GLN A 91 -14.84 -5.26 2.78
CA GLN A 91 -15.42 -4.22 1.92
C GLN A 91 -16.24 -3.25 2.78
N ILE A 92 -15.57 -2.29 3.38
CA ILE A 92 -16.14 -1.31 4.32
C ILE A 92 -15.87 0.12 3.86
N GLU A 93 -16.58 1.06 4.43
CA GLU A 93 -16.32 2.49 4.23
C GLU A 93 -15.08 2.92 5.02
N PHE A 94 -14.10 3.48 4.32
CA PHE A 94 -12.96 4.20 4.90
C PHE A 94 -12.43 5.23 3.92
N LEU A 95 -11.63 6.18 4.41
CA LEU A 95 -11.07 7.24 3.58
C LEU A 95 -9.78 6.80 2.89
N LEU A 96 -9.73 7.05 1.58
CA LEU A 96 -8.50 7.03 0.79
C LEU A 96 -8.16 8.42 0.28
N THR A 97 -6.90 8.78 0.34
CA THR A 97 -6.39 9.97 -0.34
C THR A 97 -6.50 9.79 -1.85
N ASN A 98 -7.16 10.73 -2.50
CA ASN A 98 -7.33 10.74 -3.94
C ASN A 98 -6.34 11.72 -4.58
N ALA A 99 -5.22 11.21 -5.04
CA ALA A 99 -4.21 12.00 -5.75
C ALA A 99 -4.59 12.27 -7.21
N ALA A 100 -5.63 11.62 -7.72
CA ALA A 100 -6.06 11.74 -9.11
C ALA A 100 -7.05 12.92 -9.35
N SER A 101 -7.60 13.53 -8.29
CA SER A 101 -8.56 14.62 -8.43
C SER A 101 -8.14 15.85 -7.65
N LEU A 102 -8.21 17.00 -8.29
CA LEU A 102 -7.99 18.31 -7.66
C LEU A 102 -9.23 18.79 -6.88
N THR A 103 -10.41 18.27 -7.20
CA THR A 103 -11.68 18.70 -6.60
C THR A 103 -12.22 17.72 -5.55
N GLU A 104 -11.88 16.44 -5.65
CA GLU A 104 -12.27 15.39 -4.73
C GLU A 104 -11.02 14.77 -4.11
N SER A 105 -10.44 15.43 -3.13
CA SER A 105 -9.17 15.06 -2.52
C SER A 105 -9.21 13.76 -1.71
N GLN A 106 -10.39 13.24 -1.44
CA GLN A 106 -10.61 11.98 -0.73
C GLN A 106 -11.72 11.17 -1.37
N LEU A 107 -11.57 9.85 -1.31
CA LEU A 107 -12.59 8.88 -1.67
C LEU A 107 -13.06 8.15 -0.42
N ILE A 108 -14.36 8.06 -0.22
CA ILE A 108 -14.96 7.10 0.70
C ILE A 108 -15.15 5.80 -0.07
N THR A 109 -14.41 4.76 0.32
CA THR A 109 -14.54 3.44 -0.31
C THR A 109 -15.90 2.83 0.04
N TRP A 110 -16.48 2.07 -0.87
CA TRP A 110 -17.71 1.31 -0.65
C TRP A 110 -18.87 2.14 -0.06
N GLU A 111 -18.89 3.44 -0.35
CA GLU A 111 -19.87 4.41 0.16
C GLU A 111 -21.30 3.95 -0.11
N SER A 112 -22.09 3.79 0.97
CA SER A 112 -23.42 3.17 0.91
C SER A 112 -24.41 3.90 0.00
N GLY A 113 -24.32 5.23 -0.10
CA GLY A 113 -25.13 6.05 -1.00
C GLY A 113 -24.77 5.93 -2.49
N LYS A 114 -23.62 5.32 -2.84
CA LYS A 114 -23.06 5.28 -4.19
C LYS A 114 -22.89 3.87 -4.76
N HIS A 115 -23.64 2.89 -4.29
CA HIS A 115 -23.51 1.49 -4.69
C HIS A 115 -23.61 1.23 -6.21
N LYS A 116 -24.31 2.08 -6.97
CA LYS A 116 -24.41 2.01 -8.45
C LYS A 116 -23.09 2.40 -9.14
N LEU A 117 -22.24 3.16 -8.45
CA LEU A 117 -20.95 3.65 -8.95
C LEU A 117 -19.77 2.78 -8.48
N TRP A 118 -19.98 1.82 -7.59
CA TRP A 118 -18.89 0.97 -7.10
C TRP A 118 -18.16 0.27 -8.25
N MET A 119 -16.86 0.14 -8.12
CA MET A 119 -16.00 -0.50 -9.11
C MET A 119 -16.41 -1.95 -9.41
N ARG A 120 -17.01 -2.63 -8.43
CA ARG A 120 -17.58 -3.98 -8.54
C ARG A 120 -18.64 -4.20 -7.47
N ARG A 121 -19.39 -5.29 -7.58
CA ARG A 121 -20.34 -5.67 -6.55
C ARG A 121 -19.64 -6.28 -5.35
N LYS A 122 -20.14 -6.02 -4.14
CA LYS A 122 -19.73 -6.77 -2.94
C LYS A 122 -20.11 -8.24 -3.10
N SER A 123 -19.17 -9.13 -2.79
CA SER A 123 -19.44 -10.56 -2.85
C SER A 123 -20.11 -11.02 -1.55
N LYS A 124 -21.17 -11.84 -1.67
CA LYS A 124 -21.79 -12.51 -0.51
C LYS A 124 -20.87 -13.55 0.15
N LYS A 125 -19.83 -14.00 -0.56
CA LYS A 125 -18.80 -14.92 -0.07
C LYS A 125 -17.72 -14.22 0.77
N ASN A 126 -17.71 -12.89 0.80
CA ASN A 126 -16.77 -12.10 1.58
C ASN A 126 -17.23 -12.10 3.04
N ILE A 127 -17.12 -13.26 3.67
CA ILE A 127 -17.41 -13.44 5.08
C ILE A 127 -16.18 -12.99 5.84
N ILE A 128 -16.33 -11.93 6.60
CA ILE A 128 -15.40 -11.59 7.64
C ILE A 128 -15.65 -12.59 8.76
N ALA A 129 -14.69 -13.50 8.96
CA ALA A 129 -14.77 -14.44 10.08
C ALA A 129 -14.78 -13.65 11.40
N LYS A 130 -15.56 -14.12 12.39
CA LYS A 130 -15.41 -13.61 13.76
C LYS A 130 -13.93 -13.49 14.12
N PRO A 131 -13.46 -12.41 14.73
CA PRO A 131 -14.22 -11.48 15.57
C PRO A 131 -14.70 -10.21 14.86
N TRP A 132 -14.52 -10.04 13.55
CA TRP A 132 -15.07 -8.92 12.80
C TRP A 132 -16.55 -9.16 12.50
N ASP A 133 -17.38 -8.98 13.48
CA ASP A 133 -18.83 -9.01 13.47
C ASP A 133 -19.35 -7.58 13.21
N PRO A 134 -20.57 -7.35 12.70
CA PRO A 134 -21.19 -6.02 12.57
C PRO A 134 -21.14 -5.16 13.84
N HIS A 135 -21.07 -5.76 15.02
CA HIS A 135 -20.78 -5.04 16.27
C HIS A 135 -19.33 -4.56 16.36
N THR A 136 -18.40 -5.16 15.63
CA THR A 136 -17.00 -4.73 15.51
C THR A 136 -16.86 -3.59 14.51
N GLU A 137 -17.77 -3.47 13.53
CA GLU A 137 -17.94 -2.23 12.77
C GLU A 137 -18.22 -1.05 13.70
N SER A 138 -18.83 -1.29 14.88
CA SER A 138 -18.98 -0.28 15.91
C SER A 138 -17.63 0.26 16.43
N HIS A 139 -16.56 -0.52 16.40
CA HIS A 139 -15.21 -0.02 16.73
C HIS A 139 -14.65 0.89 15.63
N ILE A 140 -14.95 0.61 14.37
CA ILE A 140 -14.67 1.51 13.26
C ILE A 140 -15.53 2.76 13.38
N HIS A 141 -16.80 2.61 13.75
CA HIS A 141 -17.73 3.73 14.02
C HIS A 141 -17.37 4.53 15.28
N LYS A 142 -16.71 3.96 16.29
CA LYS A 142 -16.20 4.72 17.45
C LYS A 142 -15.12 5.74 17.09
N TYR A 143 -14.43 5.54 15.95
CA TYR A 143 -13.52 6.54 15.40
C TYR A 143 -14.23 7.62 14.55
N LYS A 144 -15.54 7.48 14.28
CA LYS A 144 -16.40 8.56 13.79
C LYS A 144 -16.74 9.56 14.92
N LYS A 145 -15.74 10.11 15.61
CA LYS A 145 -15.96 11.28 16.45
C LYS A 145 -15.94 12.51 15.54
N GLY A 146 -17.10 13.06 15.26
CA GLY A 146 -17.25 14.16 14.32
C GLY A 146 -17.37 13.65 12.87
N HIS A 147 -16.97 14.45 11.92
CA HIS A 147 -17.05 14.15 10.48
C HIS A 147 -15.88 13.30 9.94
N ASP A 148 -14.98 12.82 10.80
CA ASP A 148 -13.76 12.14 10.39
C ASP A 148 -13.97 10.64 10.30
N MET A 149 -14.11 10.13 9.07
CA MET A 149 -13.96 8.70 8.77
C MET A 149 -12.51 8.27 9.00
N ILE A 150 -12.32 7.00 9.38
CA ILE A 150 -10.98 6.44 9.53
C ILE A 150 -10.30 6.27 8.16
N GLY A 151 -9.00 6.52 8.12
CA GLY A 151 -8.16 6.24 6.96
C GLY A 151 -7.76 4.75 6.88
N PHE A 152 -7.10 4.38 5.79
CA PHE A 152 -6.67 3.01 5.49
C PHE A 152 -5.87 2.35 6.62
N TYR A 153 -4.84 3.02 7.14
CA TYR A 153 -4.00 2.44 8.22
C TYR A 153 -4.75 2.27 9.52
N ASN A 154 -5.65 3.20 9.85
CA ASN A 154 -6.49 3.10 11.04
C ASN A 154 -7.50 1.95 10.92
N ALA A 155 -8.02 1.69 9.72
CA ALA A 155 -8.89 0.54 9.47
C ALA A 155 -8.16 -0.79 9.71
N ILE A 156 -6.91 -0.92 9.22
CA ILE A 156 -6.06 -2.09 9.50
C ILE A 156 -5.79 -2.23 10.99
N GLU A 157 -5.44 -1.13 11.68
CA GLU A 157 -5.17 -1.16 13.12
C GLU A 157 -6.41 -1.56 13.93
N CYS A 158 -7.59 -1.07 13.57
CA CYS A 158 -8.84 -1.49 14.20
C CYS A 158 -9.09 -2.99 14.02
N PHE A 159 -8.83 -3.52 12.82
CA PHE A 159 -8.92 -4.95 12.57
C PHE A 159 -7.93 -5.74 13.45
N GLN A 160 -6.68 -5.31 13.51
CA GLN A 160 -5.67 -5.97 14.34
C GLN A 160 -6.01 -5.97 15.82
N ARG A 161 -6.64 -4.92 16.34
CA ARG A 161 -7.06 -4.81 17.75
C ARG A 161 -8.17 -5.80 18.15
N CYS A 162 -8.87 -6.39 17.19
CA CYS A 162 -9.84 -7.45 17.47
C CYS A 162 -9.20 -8.77 17.91
N TYR A 163 -7.88 -8.89 17.76
CA TYR A 163 -7.11 -10.09 18.08
C TYR A 163 -6.16 -9.85 19.25
N THR A 164 -5.81 -10.92 19.93
CA THR A 164 -4.81 -10.95 21.00
C THR A 164 -3.87 -12.11 20.74
N ASN A 165 -2.57 -11.85 20.83
CA ASN A 165 -1.50 -12.82 20.55
C ASN A 165 -1.60 -13.44 19.14
N ALA A 166 -1.89 -12.59 18.14
CA ALA A 166 -1.96 -13.00 16.74
C ALA A 166 -0.72 -12.56 15.96
N ALA A 167 -0.34 -13.38 14.97
CA ALA A 167 0.69 -13.07 13.99
C ALA A 167 0.04 -12.53 12.71
N PHE A 168 0.36 -11.28 12.35
CA PHE A 168 -0.03 -10.65 11.10
C PHE A 168 1.15 -10.69 10.12
N LEU A 169 1.04 -11.51 9.10
CA LEU A 169 2.09 -11.68 8.09
C LEU A 169 1.90 -10.68 6.96
N ILE A 170 2.96 -9.95 6.64
CA ILE A 170 2.93 -8.89 5.61
C ILE A 170 4.09 -9.14 4.63
N GLY A 171 3.79 -9.15 3.34
CA GLY A 171 4.75 -9.36 2.25
C GLY A 171 5.68 -8.17 2.00
N LEU A 172 6.24 -7.60 3.07
CA LEU A 172 7.15 -6.47 3.00
C LEU A 172 8.59 -6.96 2.86
N ARG A 173 9.33 -6.35 1.92
CA ARG A 173 10.75 -6.67 1.65
C ARG A 173 11.61 -5.45 1.90
N ALA A 174 12.72 -5.61 2.62
CA ALA A 174 13.64 -4.52 2.90
C ALA A 174 14.23 -3.91 1.63
N ALA A 175 14.50 -4.72 0.60
CA ALA A 175 15.00 -4.26 -0.70
C ALA A 175 13.94 -3.49 -1.52
N GLY A 176 12.64 -3.69 -1.23
CA GLY A 176 11.51 -3.02 -1.92
C GLY A 176 11.10 -1.69 -1.29
N GLU A 177 11.64 -1.34 -0.13
CA GLU A 177 11.25 -0.17 0.64
C GLU A 177 12.38 0.85 0.78
N SER A 178 12.02 2.13 0.95
CA SER A 178 13.01 3.13 1.31
C SER A 178 13.60 2.84 2.68
N PRO A 179 14.88 3.19 2.94
CA PRO A 179 15.52 2.98 4.25
C PRO A 179 14.75 3.65 5.41
N ASN A 180 14.14 4.80 5.17
CA ASN A 180 13.34 5.51 6.17
C ASN A 180 12.06 4.76 6.51
N ARG A 181 11.34 4.28 5.49
CA ARG A 181 10.13 3.48 5.70
C ARG A 181 10.44 2.17 6.42
N TRP A 182 11.52 1.48 6.01
CA TRP A 182 11.94 0.26 6.68
C TRP A 182 12.27 0.49 8.16
N ARG A 183 13.01 1.55 8.47
CA ARG A 183 13.30 1.93 9.87
C ARG A 183 12.02 2.23 10.67
N ALA A 184 11.06 2.90 10.08
CA ALA A 184 9.76 3.17 10.72
C ALA A 184 8.97 1.88 10.98
N VAL A 185 8.99 0.95 10.04
CA VAL A 185 8.31 -0.35 10.15
C VAL A 185 8.91 -1.20 11.29
N VAL A 186 10.23 -1.24 11.41
CA VAL A 186 10.92 -2.05 12.43
C VAL A 186 11.29 -1.28 13.70
N LYS A 187 10.63 -0.14 13.95
CA LYS A 187 10.90 0.74 15.10
C LYS A 187 10.73 0.02 16.45
N ASN A 188 9.72 -0.84 16.56
CA ASN A 188 9.44 -1.63 17.76
C ASN A 188 9.80 -3.09 17.49
N PRO A 189 11.06 -3.49 17.65
CA PRO A 189 11.52 -4.83 17.30
C PRO A 189 10.89 -5.89 18.21
N ILE A 190 10.81 -7.12 17.68
CA ILE A 190 10.57 -8.31 18.49
C ILE A 190 11.90 -8.97 18.84
N TYR A 191 11.88 -9.77 19.90
CA TYR A 191 13.01 -10.54 20.36
C TYR A 191 12.65 -12.03 20.39
N ILE A 192 13.55 -12.88 19.91
CA ILE A 192 13.41 -14.34 19.94
C ILE A 192 14.65 -14.88 20.68
N ASN A 193 14.43 -15.60 21.77
CA ASN A 193 15.49 -16.10 22.63
C ASN A 193 16.48 -15.03 23.11
N GLY A 194 16.03 -13.80 23.31
CA GLY A 194 16.87 -12.67 23.70
C GLY A 194 17.48 -11.89 22.52
N ASP A 195 17.48 -12.44 21.31
CA ASP A 195 18.04 -11.80 20.13
C ASP A 195 17.01 -10.92 19.41
N LYS A 196 17.45 -9.73 19.02
CA LYS A 196 16.65 -8.82 18.20
C LYS A 196 16.49 -9.38 16.79
N VAL A 197 15.25 -9.52 16.33
CA VAL A 197 14.97 -9.93 14.96
C VAL A 197 14.48 -8.76 14.09
N TYR A 198 14.87 -8.76 12.82
CA TYR A 198 14.59 -7.68 11.87
C TYR A 198 13.37 -7.95 10.98
N TRP A 199 12.77 -9.12 11.11
CA TRP A 199 11.60 -9.53 10.34
C TRP A 199 10.30 -9.48 11.15
N GLY A 200 10.28 -8.68 12.24
CA GLY A 200 9.09 -8.54 13.06
C GLY A 200 9.00 -7.20 13.80
N THR A 201 7.79 -6.80 14.13
CA THR A 201 7.46 -5.59 14.87
C THR A 201 6.36 -5.87 15.87
N GLN A 202 6.57 -5.44 17.12
CA GLN A 202 5.54 -5.53 18.16
C GLN A 202 4.44 -4.48 17.91
N LYS A 203 3.18 -4.90 17.90
CA LYS A 203 1.98 -4.08 17.73
C LYS A 203 0.97 -4.34 18.85
N GLY A 204 1.12 -3.65 19.98
CA GLY A 204 0.32 -3.91 21.16
C GLY A 204 0.50 -5.36 21.63
N LYS A 205 -0.59 -6.13 21.67
CA LYS A 205 -0.57 -7.56 22.03
C LYS A 205 -0.28 -8.49 20.85
N ASN A 206 -0.18 -7.97 19.64
CA ASN A 206 0.02 -8.72 18.39
C ASN A 206 1.38 -8.43 17.78
N GLN A 207 1.77 -9.20 16.77
CA GLN A 207 3.01 -9.00 16.03
C GLN A 207 2.77 -8.90 14.54
N ASN A 208 3.41 -7.92 13.91
CA ASN A 208 3.52 -7.84 12.46
C ASN A 208 4.83 -8.51 12.04
N LEU A 209 4.75 -9.52 11.20
CA LEU A 209 5.87 -10.35 10.81
C LEU A 209 6.11 -10.29 9.30
N TYR A 210 7.37 -10.24 8.90
CA TYR A 210 7.82 -10.03 7.53
C TYR A 210 8.70 -11.20 7.04
N PRO A 211 8.15 -12.40 6.79
CA PRO A 211 8.94 -13.57 6.46
C PRO A 211 9.82 -13.41 5.22
N LEU A 212 9.42 -12.50 4.28
CA LEU A 212 10.13 -12.23 3.04
C LEU A 212 11.06 -11.00 3.13
N TYR A 213 11.41 -10.50 4.33
CA TYR A 213 12.09 -9.22 4.47
C TYR A 213 13.42 -9.11 3.74
N ASP A 214 14.15 -10.20 3.60
CA ASP A 214 15.48 -10.32 2.96
C ASP A 214 15.42 -10.69 1.47
N TRP A 215 14.22 -10.95 0.92
CA TRP A 215 14.03 -11.28 -0.48
C TRP A 215 14.25 -10.08 -1.38
N ASN A 216 14.83 -10.31 -2.55
CA ASN A 216 14.88 -9.33 -3.62
C ASN A 216 13.76 -9.58 -4.67
N PHE A 217 13.74 -8.76 -5.71
CA PHE A 217 12.75 -8.88 -6.77
C PHE A 217 12.85 -10.21 -7.53
N HIS A 218 14.06 -10.68 -7.80
CA HIS A 218 14.29 -11.91 -8.57
C HIS A 218 13.87 -13.16 -7.77
N ASP A 219 14.09 -13.15 -6.44
CA ASP A 219 13.67 -14.26 -5.58
C ASP A 219 12.15 -14.46 -5.63
N VAL A 220 11.39 -13.36 -5.63
CA VAL A 220 9.92 -13.38 -5.71
C VAL A 220 9.46 -13.98 -7.04
N TRP A 221 10.01 -13.51 -8.16
CA TRP A 221 9.61 -14.02 -9.48
C TRP A 221 10.09 -15.45 -9.73
N LYS A 222 11.29 -15.80 -9.28
CA LYS A 222 11.77 -17.18 -9.34
C LYS A 222 10.83 -18.11 -8.59
N TYR A 223 10.39 -17.74 -7.37
CA TYR A 223 9.45 -18.54 -6.61
C TYR A 223 8.10 -18.72 -7.32
N ILE A 224 7.55 -17.64 -7.89
CA ILE A 224 6.30 -17.68 -8.65
C ILE A 224 6.45 -18.66 -9.84
N TYR A 225 7.55 -18.57 -10.57
CA TYR A 225 7.85 -19.42 -11.71
C TYR A 225 8.03 -20.90 -11.29
N ASP A 226 8.89 -21.17 -10.30
CA ASP A 226 9.21 -22.53 -9.86
C ASP A 226 7.97 -23.27 -9.31
N ASN A 227 7.00 -22.53 -8.76
CA ASN A 227 5.76 -23.12 -8.22
C ASN A 227 4.55 -22.96 -9.15
N ASN A 228 4.76 -22.49 -10.38
CA ASN A 228 3.71 -22.28 -11.39
C ASN A 228 2.49 -21.51 -10.84
N LEU A 229 2.75 -20.44 -10.06
CA LEU A 229 1.69 -19.64 -9.45
C LEU A 229 1.11 -18.64 -10.43
N LYS A 230 -0.19 -18.45 -10.35
CA LYS A 230 -0.84 -17.30 -10.99
C LYS A 230 -0.44 -16.01 -10.29
N TYR A 231 -0.37 -14.94 -11.06
CA TYR A 231 -0.12 -13.58 -10.58
C TYR A 231 -0.98 -12.57 -11.33
N SER A 232 -1.09 -11.36 -10.82
CA SER A 232 -1.88 -10.30 -11.47
C SER A 232 -1.27 -9.92 -12.82
N LYS A 233 -2.08 -9.97 -13.89
CA LYS A 233 -1.69 -9.61 -15.26
C LYS A 233 -1.21 -8.15 -15.41
N VAL A 234 -1.46 -7.31 -14.45
CA VAL A 234 -0.93 -5.93 -14.41
C VAL A 234 0.59 -5.90 -14.58
N TYR A 235 1.30 -6.91 -14.06
CA TYR A 235 2.76 -6.98 -14.19
C TYR A 235 3.21 -7.22 -15.64
N ASP A 236 2.50 -8.08 -16.38
CA ASP A 236 2.81 -8.33 -17.80
C ASP A 236 2.58 -7.07 -18.62
N TRP A 237 1.47 -6.36 -18.40
CA TRP A 237 1.18 -5.11 -19.09
C TRP A 237 2.19 -4.02 -18.79
N GLN A 238 2.56 -3.86 -17.51
CA GLN A 238 3.58 -2.90 -17.11
C GLN A 238 4.93 -3.23 -17.76
N PHE A 239 5.31 -4.50 -17.82
CA PHE A 239 6.53 -4.94 -18.48
C PHE A 239 6.50 -4.63 -19.98
N MET A 240 5.43 -5.00 -20.70
CA MET A 240 5.25 -4.70 -22.13
C MET A 240 5.28 -3.20 -22.45
N LYS A 241 4.88 -2.35 -21.51
CA LYS A 241 4.93 -0.88 -21.62
C LYS A 241 6.26 -0.28 -21.16
N GLY A 242 7.29 -1.10 -20.90
CA GLY A 242 8.63 -0.65 -20.54
C GLY A 242 8.74 -0.02 -19.16
N PHE A 243 7.92 -0.47 -18.21
CA PHE A 243 8.07 -0.03 -16.81
C PHE A 243 9.33 -0.65 -16.21
N GLY A 244 10.10 0.17 -15.50
CA GLY A 244 11.23 -0.35 -14.73
C GLY A 244 10.77 -1.25 -13.58
N ILE A 245 11.64 -2.18 -13.16
CA ILE A 245 11.38 -3.16 -12.08
C ILE A 245 10.83 -2.47 -10.81
N GLY A 246 11.38 -1.33 -10.42
CA GLY A 246 10.94 -0.57 -9.22
C GLY A 246 9.60 0.16 -9.40
N GLU A 247 9.11 0.29 -10.62
CA GLU A 247 7.83 0.94 -10.95
C GLU A 247 6.68 -0.06 -11.05
N MET A 248 6.97 -1.34 -11.30
CA MET A 248 5.98 -2.41 -11.48
C MET A 248 5.31 -2.78 -10.16
N ARG A 249 4.05 -2.38 -10.00
CA ARG A 249 3.26 -2.61 -8.80
C ARG A 249 1.76 -2.58 -9.02
N VAL A 250 1.02 -3.20 -8.13
CA VAL A 250 -0.44 -3.15 -8.04
C VAL A 250 -0.82 -2.23 -6.88
N SER A 251 -0.89 -0.93 -7.14
CA SER A 251 -1.34 0.07 -6.17
C SER A 251 -2.80 0.42 -6.41
N SER A 252 -3.47 1.02 -5.41
CA SER A 252 -4.76 1.68 -5.62
C SER A 252 -4.69 2.64 -6.82
N LEU A 253 -5.72 2.62 -7.68
CA LEU A 253 -5.75 3.40 -8.92
C LEU A 253 -5.79 4.92 -8.71
N ILE A 254 -6.11 5.38 -7.51
CA ILE A 254 -6.10 6.80 -7.14
C ILE A 254 -4.83 7.25 -6.42
N HIS A 255 -3.89 6.32 -6.19
CA HIS A 255 -2.61 6.64 -5.58
C HIS A 255 -1.64 7.21 -6.62
N GLU A 256 -0.81 8.20 -6.24
CA GLU A 256 0.17 8.85 -7.14
C GLU A 256 1.03 7.87 -7.95
N ARG A 257 1.37 6.74 -7.33
CA ARG A 257 2.22 5.71 -7.95
C ARG A 257 1.53 4.93 -9.06
N ALA A 258 0.21 5.05 -9.19
CA ALA A 258 -0.56 4.40 -10.24
C ALA A 258 -0.69 5.25 -11.51
N PHE A 259 -0.37 6.54 -11.48
CA PHE A 259 -0.64 7.46 -12.60
C PHE A 259 -0.05 7.01 -13.93
N LYS A 260 1.19 6.53 -13.94
CA LYS A 260 1.81 6.00 -15.16
C LYS A 260 1.02 4.81 -15.71
N SER A 261 0.54 3.92 -14.84
CA SER A 261 -0.28 2.75 -15.21
C SER A 261 -1.70 3.16 -15.63
N ILE A 262 -2.28 4.20 -15.01
CA ILE A 262 -3.63 4.69 -15.35
C ILE A 262 -3.69 5.18 -16.81
N CYS A 263 -2.64 5.80 -17.31
CA CYS A 263 -2.57 6.24 -18.70
C CYS A 263 -2.71 5.08 -19.71
N GLU A 264 -2.34 3.88 -19.30
CA GLU A 264 -2.42 2.67 -20.11
C GLU A 264 -3.65 1.80 -19.74
N LEU A 265 -4.38 2.17 -18.68
CA LEU A 265 -5.53 1.39 -18.17
C LEU A 265 -6.65 1.18 -19.21
N PRO A 266 -6.97 2.15 -20.11
CA PRO A 266 -7.95 1.94 -21.17
C PRO A 266 -7.60 0.75 -22.09
N GLU A 267 -6.32 0.49 -22.30
CA GLU A 267 -5.84 -0.64 -23.11
C GLU A 267 -5.85 -1.95 -22.31
N PHE A 268 -5.45 -1.91 -21.04
CA PHE A 268 -5.31 -3.10 -20.21
C PHE A 268 -6.64 -3.62 -19.67
N GLU A 269 -7.41 -2.74 -19.05
CA GLU A 269 -8.69 -3.05 -18.43
C GLU A 269 -9.74 -1.97 -18.76
N PRO A 270 -10.24 -1.90 -20.02
CA PRO A 270 -11.15 -0.85 -20.46
C PRO A 270 -12.40 -0.75 -19.58
N LYS A 271 -12.97 -1.87 -19.14
CA LYS A 271 -14.15 -1.88 -18.26
C LYS A 271 -13.84 -1.31 -16.86
N THR A 272 -12.63 -1.55 -16.34
CA THR A 272 -12.16 -0.96 -15.08
C THR A 272 -11.97 0.54 -15.24
N TYR A 273 -11.38 0.97 -16.35
CA TYR A 273 -11.23 2.40 -16.67
C TYR A 273 -12.57 3.13 -16.77
N ASP A 274 -13.55 2.59 -17.51
CA ASP A 274 -14.89 3.17 -17.64
C ASP A 274 -15.58 3.34 -16.28
N ARG A 275 -15.46 2.33 -15.41
CA ARG A 275 -16.01 2.40 -14.05
C ARG A 275 -15.29 3.44 -13.19
N LEU A 276 -13.95 3.49 -13.30
CA LEU A 276 -13.12 4.43 -12.59
C LEU A 276 -13.48 5.88 -12.95
N CYS A 277 -13.66 6.18 -14.23
CA CYS A 277 -14.09 7.52 -14.71
C CYS A 277 -15.48 7.91 -14.19
N LYS A 278 -16.39 6.94 -14.03
CA LYS A 278 -17.72 7.20 -13.44
C LYS A 278 -17.66 7.40 -11.93
N ARG A 279 -16.72 6.71 -11.27
CA ARG A 279 -16.57 6.73 -9.80
C ARG A 279 -15.78 7.93 -9.30
N ILE A 280 -14.75 8.36 -10.05
CA ILE A 280 -13.79 9.40 -9.67
C ILE A 280 -13.81 10.51 -10.69
N LYS A 281 -14.22 11.71 -10.27
CA LYS A 281 -14.17 12.90 -11.12
C LYS A 281 -12.71 13.29 -11.40
N GLY A 282 -12.44 13.69 -12.64
CA GLY A 282 -11.10 14.10 -13.07
C GLY A 282 -10.21 12.96 -13.57
N MET A 283 -10.64 11.70 -13.52
CA MET A 283 -9.82 10.56 -13.93
C MET A 283 -9.45 10.59 -15.42
N ALA A 284 -10.34 11.06 -16.29
CA ALA A 284 -10.05 11.25 -17.71
C ALA A 284 -8.90 12.26 -17.92
N PHE A 285 -8.86 13.32 -17.13
CA PHE A 285 -7.77 14.30 -17.17
C PHE A 285 -6.42 13.69 -16.75
N VAL A 286 -6.43 12.81 -15.74
CA VAL A 286 -5.22 12.08 -15.33
C VAL A 286 -4.72 11.17 -16.44
N GLN A 287 -5.59 10.52 -17.18
CA GLN A 287 -5.23 9.68 -18.31
C GLN A 287 -4.51 10.45 -19.41
N GLU A 288 -4.97 11.67 -19.73
CA GLU A 288 -4.35 12.52 -20.73
C GLU A 288 -3.03 13.12 -20.27
N THR A 289 -2.95 13.55 -19.01
CA THR A 289 -1.83 14.33 -18.45
C THR A 289 -0.87 13.52 -17.58
N GLY A 290 -1.25 12.33 -17.13
CA GLY A 290 -0.48 11.51 -16.18
C GLY A 290 0.89 11.04 -16.72
N LYS A 291 1.08 11.03 -18.05
CA LYS A 291 2.39 10.81 -18.68
C LYS A 291 3.32 12.02 -18.50
N ASP A 292 2.79 13.20 -18.29
CA ASP A 292 3.58 14.39 -17.99
C ASP A 292 4.00 14.38 -16.50
N SER A 293 5.15 13.76 -16.26
CA SER A 293 5.72 13.64 -14.91
C SER A 293 5.97 15.01 -14.23
N ARG A 294 5.86 16.11 -14.98
CA ARG A 294 6.07 17.48 -14.46
C ARG A 294 4.90 17.95 -13.61
N MET A 295 3.68 17.52 -13.91
CA MET A 295 2.48 17.98 -13.20
C MET A 295 2.35 17.45 -11.78
N PHE A 296 2.73 16.18 -11.56
CA PHE A 296 2.47 15.50 -10.28
C PHE A 296 3.72 15.28 -9.41
N ARG A 297 4.93 15.56 -9.93
CA ARG A 297 6.16 15.24 -9.20
C ARG A 297 6.88 16.45 -8.65
N ALA A 298 6.38 17.67 -8.90
CA ALA A 298 7.06 18.92 -8.53
C ALA A 298 8.58 18.88 -8.87
N ARG A 299 8.94 18.34 -10.04
CA ARG A 299 10.34 18.20 -10.46
C ARG A 299 10.92 19.50 -11.02
N LYS A 300 10.09 20.27 -11.73
CA LYS A 300 10.46 21.56 -12.29
C LYS A 300 9.50 22.61 -11.79
N LEU A 301 10.02 23.74 -11.40
CA LEU A 301 9.23 24.92 -11.04
C LEU A 301 8.41 25.37 -12.27
N PRO A 302 7.10 25.60 -12.13
CA PRO A 302 6.28 26.13 -13.22
C PRO A 302 6.82 27.50 -13.67
N LYS A 303 6.78 27.77 -14.97
CA LYS A 303 7.40 28.96 -15.59
C LYS A 303 6.91 30.30 -15.03
N ASN A 304 5.69 30.31 -14.50
CA ASN A 304 5.06 31.52 -13.97
C ASN A 304 5.51 31.88 -12.54
N PHE A 305 6.33 31.04 -11.90
CA PHE A 305 6.80 31.26 -10.54
C PHE A 305 8.30 31.44 -10.51
N LYS A 306 8.77 32.35 -9.63
CA LYS A 306 10.17 32.65 -9.47
C LYS A 306 10.88 31.70 -8.49
N SER A 307 10.13 31.06 -7.60
CA SER A 307 10.65 30.19 -6.55
C SER A 307 9.65 29.12 -6.12
N TRP A 308 10.12 28.03 -5.53
CA TRP A 308 9.24 27.01 -4.96
C TRP A 308 8.42 27.55 -3.78
N ILE A 309 8.96 28.53 -3.04
CA ILE A 309 8.28 29.20 -1.94
C ILE A 309 7.02 29.93 -2.48
N THR A 310 7.18 30.74 -3.53
CA THR A 310 6.05 31.46 -4.13
C THR A 310 5.03 30.51 -4.75
N TYR A 311 5.46 29.40 -5.32
CA TYR A 311 4.55 28.38 -5.85
C TYR A 311 3.79 27.66 -4.74
N ARG A 312 4.45 27.30 -3.63
CA ARG A 312 3.81 26.72 -2.45
C ARG A 312 2.73 27.66 -1.89
N ASP A 313 3.06 28.93 -1.73
CA ASP A 313 2.12 29.92 -1.18
C ASP A 313 0.89 30.07 -2.08
N PHE A 314 1.09 30.12 -3.39
CA PHE A 314 0.00 30.10 -4.36
C PHE A 314 -0.87 28.83 -4.21
N LEU A 315 -0.28 27.64 -4.12
CA LEU A 315 -1.02 26.40 -3.93
C LEU A 315 -1.80 26.37 -2.62
N LEU A 316 -1.24 26.92 -1.53
CA LEU A 316 -1.95 27.07 -0.27
C LEU A 316 -3.13 28.04 -0.39
N ASP A 317 -2.91 29.19 -1.02
CA ASP A 317 -3.95 30.22 -1.15
C ASP A 317 -5.12 29.79 -2.03
N THR A 318 -4.85 29.01 -3.04
CA THR A 318 -5.85 28.45 -3.96
C THR A 318 -6.35 27.05 -3.56
N TYR A 319 -5.92 26.52 -2.42
CA TYR A 319 -6.31 25.18 -1.99
C TYR A 319 -7.82 25.13 -1.71
N PRO A 320 -8.58 24.21 -2.36
CA PRO A 320 -10.04 24.26 -2.39
C PRO A 320 -10.70 23.93 -1.04
N ASP A 321 -10.05 23.11 -0.21
CA ASP A 321 -10.55 22.68 1.10
C ASP A 321 -9.90 23.52 2.21
N THR A 322 -10.68 24.39 2.85
CA THR A 322 -10.21 25.32 3.88
C THR A 322 -9.65 24.59 5.13
N GLU A 323 -10.26 23.49 5.55
CA GLU A 323 -9.78 22.75 6.73
C GLU A 323 -8.48 22.00 6.44
N ARG A 324 -8.38 21.41 5.25
CA ARG A 324 -7.14 20.75 4.80
C ARG A 324 -6.03 21.77 4.54
N ARG A 325 -6.36 22.95 4.04
CA ARG A 325 -5.42 24.08 3.95
C ARG A 325 -4.82 24.42 5.30
N LYS A 326 -5.65 24.61 6.34
CA LYS A 326 -5.18 24.89 7.73
C LYS A 326 -4.27 23.78 8.23
N MET A 327 -4.62 22.52 7.99
CA MET A 327 -3.81 21.37 8.37
C MET A 327 -2.41 21.41 7.71
N PHE A 328 -2.34 21.69 6.39
CA PHE A 328 -1.05 21.84 5.70
C PHE A 328 -0.25 23.01 6.23
N MET A 329 -0.87 24.17 6.45
CA MET A 329 -0.21 25.35 7.04
C MET A 329 0.39 25.02 8.41
N GLN A 330 -0.36 24.35 9.29
CA GLN A 330 0.12 23.92 10.60
C GLN A 330 1.25 22.88 10.50
N ARG A 331 1.20 21.98 9.53
CA ARG A 331 2.28 21.03 9.26
C ARG A 331 3.54 21.73 8.78
N PHE A 332 3.40 22.63 7.82
CA PHE A 332 4.51 23.31 7.17
C PHE A 332 5.23 24.30 8.10
N SER A 333 4.52 24.91 9.04
CA SER A 333 5.14 25.82 10.04
C SER A 333 6.19 25.15 10.93
N LYS A 334 6.21 23.80 10.97
CA LYS A 334 7.20 23.02 11.74
C LYS A 334 8.51 22.78 10.99
N HIS A 335 8.59 23.19 9.73
CA HIS A 335 9.76 22.96 8.86
C HIS A 335 10.47 24.26 8.52
N LEU A 336 11.73 24.14 8.08
CA LEU A 336 12.51 25.28 7.61
C LEU A 336 11.87 25.90 6.35
N THR A 337 12.01 27.24 6.23
CA THR A 337 11.57 27.97 5.03
C THR A 337 12.73 28.10 4.07
N ASN A 338 12.85 27.17 3.13
CA ASN A 338 13.83 27.20 2.05
C ASN A 338 13.25 26.52 0.79
N GLU A 339 13.93 26.68 -0.34
CA GLU A 339 13.49 26.16 -1.65
C GLU A 339 13.35 24.63 -1.67
N TYR A 340 14.26 23.92 -1.02
CA TYR A 340 14.23 22.46 -0.96
C TYR A 340 13.02 21.93 -0.21
N VAL A 341 12.72 22.53 0.95
CA VAL A 341 11.53 22.19 1.76
C VAL A 341 10.26 22.61 1.04
N ALA A 342 10.22 23.82 0.47
CA ALA A 342 9.04 24.32 -0.25
C ALA A 342 8.67 23.43 -1.45
N ARG A 343 9.65 22.89 -2.17
CA ARG A 343 9.41 21.92 -3.25
C ARG A 343 8.71 20.66 -2.75
N GLN A 344 9.10 20.12 -1.61
CA GLN A 344 8.47 18.95 -1.00
C GLN A 344 7.06 19.27 -0.50
N GLN A 345 6.85 20.49 0.04
CA GLN A 345 5.54 20.98 0.44
C GLN A 345 4.59 21.13 -0.76
N CYS A 346 5.06 21.67 -1.88
CA CYS A 346 4.29 21.70 -3.13
C CYS A 346 3.86 20.29 -3.55
N ARG A 347 4.75 19.31 -3.43
CA ARG A 347 4.43 17.92 -3.76
C ARG A 347 3.32 17.37 -2.86
N GLN A 348 3.36 17.62 -1.56
CA GLN A 348 2.30 17.19 -0.65
C GLN A 348 0.95 17.83 -0.99
N LEU A 349 0.93 19.13 -1.34
CA LEU A 349 -0.27 19.85 -1.73
C LEU A 349 -0.88 19.30 -3.02
N ILE A 350 -0.06 19.12 -4.07
CA ILE A 350 -0.51 18.61 -5.37
C ILE A 350 -1.07 17.19 -5.26
N LEU A 351 -0.52 16.36 -4.37
CA LEU A 351 -0.89 14.96 -4.20
C LEU A 351 -1.89 14.73 -3.06
N ASN A 352 -2.41 15.80 -2.45
CA ASN A 352 -3.35 15.71 -1.33
C ASN A 352 -2.84 14.81 -0.19
N ASP A 353 -1.54 14.91 0.15
CA ASP A 353 -0.90 14.03 1.14
C ASP A 353 -1.29 14.40 2.58
N TYR A 354 -2.53 14.11 2.94
CA TYR A 354 -3.06 14.40 4.28
C TYR A 354 -2.42 13.58 5.40
N GLU A 355 -2.02 12.36 5.08
CA GLU A 355 -1.45 11.40 6.04
C GLU A 355 0.07 11.54 6.21
N ASN A 356 0.70 12.50 5.52
CA ASN A 356 2.15 12.70 5.55
C ASN A 356 2.95 11.46 5.11
N ASN A 357 2.47 10.77 4.07
CA ASN A 357 3.17 9.63 3.45
C ASN A 357 4.46 10.05 2.72
N LEU A 358 4.57 11.32 2.37
CA LEU A 358 5.72 11.96 1.74
C LEU A 358 6.39 12.89 2.76
N PRO A 359 7.21 12.37 3.69
CA PRO A 359 7.83 13.18 4.73
C PRO A 359 8.68 14.30 4.13
N ILE A 360 8.71 15.44 4.83
CA ILE A 360 9.52 16.60 4.45
C ILE A 360 10.86 16.52 5.18
N ASP A 361 11.93 16.45 4.43
CA ASP A 361 13.31 16.52 4.94
C ASP A 361 13.78 17.97 4.92
N ASN A 362 14.36 18.44 6.03
CA ASN A 362 14.85 19.82 6.14
C ASN A 362 16.18 20.06 5.38
N LYS A 363 16.89 18.99 5.07
CA LYS A 363 18.17 19.03 4.32
C LYS A 363 18.17 17.96 3.22
N PRO A 364 18.76 18.25 2.05
CA PRO A 364 18.97 17.24 1.02
C PRO A 364 19.81 16.08 1.56
N ASP A 365 19.51 14.86 1.11
CA ASP A 365 20.40 13.73 1.34
C ASP A 365 21.67 13.96 0.47
N PRO A 366 22.88 13.90 1.05
CA PRO A 366 24.12 14.05 0.28
C PRO A 366 24.26 13.06 -0.88
N ARG A 367 23.48 11.98 -0.86
CA ARG A 367 23.44 10.96 -1.92
C ARG A 367 22.47 11.28 -3.05
N ASP A 368 21.62 12.30 -2.90
CA ASP A 368 20.60 12.64 -3.91
C ASP A 368 21.25 13.00 -5.26
N GLU A 369 22.36 13.73 -5.27
CA GLU A 369 23.10 14.08 -6.48
C GLU A 369 23.67 12.83 -7.17
N LEU A 370 24.22 11.91 -6.40
CA LEU A 370 24.78 10.66 -6.91
C LEU A 370 23.67 9.75 -7.46
N ILE A 371 22.54 9.67 -6.76
CA ILE A 371 21.35 8.91 -7.21
C ILE A 371 20.76 9.52 -8.48
N GLU A 372 20.68 10.86 -8.58
CA GLU A 372 20.23 11.56 -9.78
C GLU A 372 21.19 11.36 -10.96
N TYR A 373 22.49 11.38 -10.69
CA TYR A 373 23.52 11.09 -11.70
C TYR A 373 23.32 9.67 -12.28
N TYR A 374 23.26 8.65 -11.44
CA TYR A 374 23.05 7.27 -11.90
C TYR A 374 21.70 7.04 -12.59
N ARG A 375 20.67 7.76 -12.21
CA ARG A 375 19.35 7.71 -12.91
C ARG A 375 19.38 8.33 -14.30
N ARG A 376 20.37 9.16 -14.62
CA ARG A 376 20.54 9.76 -15.96
C ARG A 376 21.43 8.93 -16.86
N VAL A 377 22.32 8.15 -16.28
CA VAL A 377 23.33 7.37 -17.00
C VAL A 377 22.87 5.93 -17.26
N LEU A 378 21.98 5.40 -16.43
CA LEU A 378 21.30 4.11 -16.57
C LEU A 378 19.91 4.31 -17.18
#